data_7dc6e7308177dc4e8ccf428cfd629b62
#
_entry.id   7dc6e7308177dc4e8ccf428cfd629b62
#
_cell.length_a   1.000
_cell.length_b   1.000
_cell.length_c   1.000
_cell.angle_alpha   90.00
_cell.angle_beta   90.00
_cell.angle_gamma   90.00
#
_symmetry.space_group_name_H-M   'P 1'
#
loop_
_entity.id
_entity.type
_entity.pdbx_description
1 polymer ?
#
loop_
_entity_poly.entity_id
_entity_poly.type
_entity_poly.pdbx_seq_one_letter_code
_entity_poly.pdbx_strand_id
1 'polypeptide(L)'
;MGQLKVKQLETPGEKAKYTHYLIKDLKALDKMLEEDLIEKEPIRIGAEQEFCLVTEDYFPSKKCMEVLETIDDKHFTTEIGKFNLEINSDPLLLKDKCFSELDTQLQNLLTKAEKASNSHQTKTLITGILPTLRYKHISEKYITPKPRYYVLNSALKDSRSQHFNIHIKGVDELSLFHNSVMLEACNTSFQTHLQINPDEFVDKYNWAQAISGPVLAVCTNSPLLFGRELWAETRIAVFTQSIDTRTNSLVFDEKQSRVSFGASWEKGSVTDIFRDHISRFRSLLTSNEQEDSLEILNKGEIPKLKALQLHNGTVYKWNRVCYGVGGGKPHLRIECRYIPSGPTLKDEIANMVFWVGLMLGQTEEYKHISSKMEFRSAKNNFFKAARYGMETKFKWMDKLISAEDLMLKTLIPIAKTGLQNAGINKDDINLYMGIIQSRVKSLNGSQWMIKSYKNLQEEKSRFESRQQLTAFMHKHQFGHKTVDNWETLSDYRLNDIKNKPIVKHRMKTNLFMVYESDSLELVSHIMKWKSIHHLPVINNKKELTGLITWTDLIKLGNLDLRFTVKEAMQTELITISQEKSLDKAKQIMQEHQINCLPVVHKKTFRNTYY
;
A
#
# COMPACT_ATOMS: atom_id res chain seq x y z
N MET A 1 -11.53 8.08 11.54
CA MET A 1 -10.92 9.37 11.07
C MET A 1 -9.93 9.93 12.08
N GLY A 2 -8.70 10.21 11.67
CA GLY A 2 -7.73 10.87 12.55
C GLY A 2 -8.02 12.36 12.70
N GLN A 3 -7.71 12.95 13.86
CA GLN A 3 -7.88 14.38 14.11
C GLN A 3 -7.11 15.22 13.08
N LEU A 4 -7.78 16.17 12.43
CA LEU A 4 -7.19 17.02 11.37
C LEU A 4 -6.38 18.19 11.95
N LYS A 5 -6.76 18.72 13.14
CA LYS A 5 -6.09 19.84 13.82
C LYS A 5 -5.04 19.30 14.79
N VAL A 6 -3.85 19.02 14.30
CA VAL A 6 -2.74 18.51 15.10
C VAL A 6 -1.52 19.41 14.95
N LYS A 7 -0.63 19.39 15.97
CA LYS A 7 0.69 20.01 15.95
C LYS A 7 1.75 19.04 16.46
N GLN A 8 3.00 19.29 16.12
CA GLN A 8 4.13 18.53 16.65
C GLN A 8 4.36 18.85 18.11
N LEU A 9 4.84 17.87 18.88
CA LEU A 9 5.27 18.05 20.27
C LEU A 9 6.72 18.54 20.30
N GLU A 10 6.92 19.83 20.47
CA GLU A 10 8.25 20.45 20.39
C GLU A 10 8.92 20.58 21.76
N THR A 11 8.22 21.12 22.75
CA THR A 11 8.79 21.44 24.05
C THR A 11 8.64 20.30 25.08
N PRO A 12 9.57 20.20 26.06
CA PRO A 12 9.42 19.26 27.17
C PRO A 12 8.12 19.46 27.95
N GLY A 13 7.66 20.71 28.13
CA GLY A 13 6.41 21.03 28.82
C GLY A 13 5.17 20.50 28.09
N GLU A 14 5.13 20.66 26.75
CA GLU A 14 4.05 20.08 25.94
C GLU A 14 4.02 18.54 26.00
N LYS A 15 5.21 17.92 25.95
CA LYS A 15 5.34 16.48 26.09
C LYS A 15 4.85 15.99 27.44
N ALA A 16 5.22 16.66 28.52
CA ALA A 16 4.77 16.35 29.89
C ALA A 16 3.24 16.51 30.04
N LYS A 17 2.68 17.62 29.54
CA LYS A 17 1.24 17.87 29.55
C LYS A 17 0.47 16.82 28.76
N TYR A 18 0.93 16.49 27.56
CA TYR A 18 0.28 15.46 26.73
C TYR A 18 0.34 14.08 27.41
N THR A 19 1.49 13.71 27.98
CA THR A 19 1.64 12.44 28.70
C THR A 19 0.69 12.36 29.90
N HIS A 20 0.45 13.48 30.58
CA HIS A 20 -0.51 13.55 31.69
C HIS A 20 -1.94 13.18 31.24
N TYR A 21 -2.43 13.75 30.13
CA TYR A 21 -3.74 13.39 29.57
C TYR A 21 -3.77 11.95 29.10
N LEU A 22 -2.70 11.47 28.46
CA LEU A 22 -2.60 10.08 28.01
C LEU A 22 -2.72 9.07 29.17
N ILE A 23 -2.10 9.38 30.32
CA ILE A 23 -2.22 8.57 31.55
C ILE A 23 -3.64 8.65 32.11
N LYS A 24 -4.29 9.83 32.07
CA LYS A 24 -5.69 9.97 32.49
C LYS A 24 -6.63 9.18 31.61
N ASP A 25 -6.41 9.17 30.30
CA ASP A 25 -7.18 8.35 29.37
C ASP A 25 -7.08 6.85 29.68
N LEU A 26 -5.86 6.36 29.98
CA LEU A 26 -5.67 4.96 30.39
C LEU A 26 -6.40 4.62 31.70
N LYS A 27 -6.30 5.49 32.71
CA LYS A 27 -7.02 5.29 33.98
C LYS A 27 -8.54 5.34 33.82
N ALA A 28 -9.05 6.21 32.92
CA ALA A 28 -10.46 6.26 32.60
C ALA A 28 -10.91 4.98 31.89
N LEU A 29 -10.08 4.44 30.98
CA LEU A 29 -10.37 3.16 30.32
C LEU A 29 -10.39 1.98 31.33
N ASP A 30 -9.40 1.91 32.23
CA ASP A 30 -9.41 0.90 33.32
C ASP A 30 -10.70 0.96 34.12
N LYS A 31 -11.08 2.17 34.57
CA LYS A 31 -12.29 2.37 35.36
C LYS A 31 -13.55 1.98 34.60
N MET A 32 -13.63 2.32 33.30
CA MET A 32 -14.79 1.90 32.46
C MET A 32 -14.86 0.38 32.27
N LEU A 33 -13.73 -0.32 32.23
CA LEU A 33 -13.69 -1.79 32.20
C LEU A 33 -14.10 -2.40 33.55
N GLU A 34 -13.61 -1.87 34.67
CA GLU A 34 -13.93 -2.33 36.03
C GLU A 34 -15.42 -2.12 36.36
N GLU A 35 -16.01 -1.01 35.89
CA GLU A 35 -17.41 -0.66 36.12
C GLU A 35 -18.37 -1.24 35.06
N ASP A 36 -17.87 -2.08 34.14
CA ASP A 36 -18.63 -2.73 33.05
C ASP A 36 -19.40 -1.74 32.13
N LEU A 37 -18.80 -0.57 31.87
CA LEU A 37 -19.41 0.47 31.06
C LEU A 37 -19.23 0.26 29.55
N ILE A 38 -18.26 -0.58 29.15
CA ILE A 38 -17.97 -0.84 27.73
C ILE A 38 -19.07 -1.71 27.12
N GLU A 39 -19.63 -1.25 26.01
CA GLU A 39 -20.72 -1.96 25.31
C GLU A 39 -20.24 -3.33 24.81
N LYS A 40 -20.92 -4.39 25.25
CA LYS A 40 -20.66 -5.79 24.86
C LYS A 40 -21.51 -6.18 23.65
N GLU A 41 -22.75 -5.72 23.61
CA GLU A 41 -23.74 -6.01 22.56
C GLU A 41 -24.57 -4.73 22.25
N PRO A 42 -25.09 -4.58 21.03
CA PRO A 42 -24.97 -5.47 19.89
C PRO A 42 -23.61 -5.30 19.17
N ILE A 43 -23.10 -6.39 18.59
CA ILE A 43 -21.85 -6.36 17.80
C ILE A 43 -22.08 -5.61 16.50
N ARG A 44 -21.12 -4.77 16.11
CA ARG A 44 -21.11 -4.00 14.86
C ARG A 44 -19.89 -4.28 14.03
N ILE A 45 -20.05 -4.10 12.73
CA ILE A 45 -18.98 -4.12 11.72
C ILE A 45 -18.93 -2.77 11.01
N GLY A 46 -17.78 -2.45 10.43
CA GLY A 46 -17.56 -1.29 9.56
C GLY A 46 -16.36 -1.51 8.66
N ALA A 47 -16.22 -0.67 7.65
CA ALA A 47 -15.10 -0.72 6.72
C ALA A 47 -14.60 0.68 6.37
N GLU A 48 -13.29 0.79 6.16
CA GLU A 48 -12.61 1.91 5.52
C GLU A 48 -12.06 1.42 4.19
N GLN A 49 -12.45 2.07 3.09
CA GLN A 49 -11.99 1.72 1.75
C GLN A 49 -11.13 2.82 1.17
N GLU A 50 -9.86 2.56 0.96
CA GLU A 50 -8.96 3.44 0.24
C GLU A 50 -8.97 3.12 -1.26
N PHE A 51 -8.90 4.15 -2.09
CA PHE A 51 -8.84 4.00 -3.54
C PHE A 51 -7.94 5.05 -4.19
N CYS A 52 -7.43 4.72 -5.38
CA CYS A 52 -6.57 5.59 -6.16
C CYS A 52 -7.38 6.45 -7.14
N LEU A 53 -6.93 7.68 -7.36
CA LEU A 53 -7.36 8.56 -8.44
C LEU A 53 -6.34 8.49 -9.58
N VAL A 54 -6.81 8.16 -10.78
CA VAL A 54 -5.96 8.07 -11.98
C VAL A 54 -6.46 9.00 -13.09
N THR A 55 -5.55 9.51 -13.91
CA THR A 55 -5.86 10.29 -15.11
C THR A 55 -6.53 9.39 -16.17
N GLU A 56 -7.03 9.96 -17.25
CA GLU A 56 -7.57 9.20 -18.39
C GLU A 56 -6.56 8.18 -18.94
N ASP A 57 -5.27 8.47 -18.83
CA ASP A 57 -4.15 7.58 -19.21
C ASP A 57 -3.75 6.61 -18.10
N TYR A 58 -4.51 6.51 -17.02
CA TYR A 58 -4.29 5.60 -15.88
C TYR A 58 -3.02 5.87 -15.06
N PHE A 59 -2.53 7.11 -15.02
CA PHE A 59 -1.44 7.55 -14.13
C PHE A 59 -2.00 8.26 -12.89
N PRO A 60 -1.23 8.32 -11.77
CA PRO A 60 -1.67 9.02 -10.57
C PRO A 60 -2.17 10.44 -10.86
N SER A 61 -3.39 10.76 -10.50
CA SER A 61 -3.99 12.08 -10.61
C SER A 61 -3.65 12.93 -9.38
N LYS A 62 -3.73 14.26 -9.48
CA LYS A 62 -3.54 15.18 -8.35
C LYS A 62 -4.83 15.87 -7.93
N LYS A 63 -5.97 15.31 -8.32
CA LYS A 63 -7.28 15.96 -8.26
C LYS A 63 -8.10 15.60 -7.02
N CYS A 64 -7.48 15.04 -5.94
CA CYS A 64 -8.21 14.59 -4.77
C CYS A 64 -9.06 15.69 -4.12
N MET A 65 -8.57 16.95 -4.07
CA MET A 65 -9.31 18.03 -3.44
C MET A 65 -10.52 18.46 -4.26
N GLU A 66 -10.34 18.60 -5.58
CA GLU A 66 -11.42 18.96 -6.51
C GLU A 66 -12.49 17.86 -6.57
N VAL A 67 -12.06 16.59 -6.58
CA VAL A 67 -12.96 15.43 -6.56
C VAL A 67 -13.73 15.39 -5.25
N LEU A 68 -13.06 15.55 -4.12
CA LEU A 68 -13.67 15.54 -2.78
C LEU A 68 -14.70 16.67 -2.61
N GLU A 69 -14.38 17.88 -3.09
CA GLU A 69 -15.29 19.02 -3.09
C GLU A 69 -16.54 18.77 -3.94
N THR A 70 -16.39 18.09 -5.10
CA THR A 70 -17.53 17.71 -5.95
C THR A 70 -18.36 16.60 -5.34
N ILE A 71 -17.74 15.66 -4.59
CA ILE A 71 -18.46 14.59 -3.90
C ILE A 71 -19.36 15.17 -2.79
N ASP A 72 -18.87 16.11 -2.01
CA ASP A 72 -19.55 16.76 -0.88
C ASP A 72 -20.34 15.77 0.00
N ASP A 73 -19.61 14.79 0.56
CA ASP A 73 -20.21 13.71 1.35
C ASP A 73 -19.30 13.34 2.53
N LYS A 74 -19.88 13.29 3.73
CA LYS A 74 -19.19 13.02 5.01
C LYS A 74 -18.44 11.68 5.05
N HIS A 75 -18.82 10.72 4.22
CA HIS A 75 -18.18 9.40 4.16
C HIS A 75 -16.79 9.45 3.52
N PHE A 76 -16.45 10.54 2.81
CA PHE A 76 -15.18 10.66 2.12
C PHE A 76 -14.18 11.51 2.89
N THR A 77 -12.93 11.08 2.87
CA THR A 77 -11.82 11.83 3.46
C THR A 77 -10.58 11.77 2.58
N THR A 78 -9.65 12.69 2.86
CA THR A 78 -8.36 12.76 2.16
C THR A 78 -7.38 11.75 2.73
N GLU A 79 -6.48 11.29 1.86
CA GLU A 79 -5.28 10.55 2.20
C GLU A 79 -4.00 11.38 1.98
N ILE A 80 -2.83 10.85 2.44
CA ILE A 80 -1.51 11.54 2.35
C ILE A 80 -1.19 11.90 0.91
N GLY A 81 -1.48 11.00 -0.04
CA GLY A 81 -1.23 11.23 -1.47
C GLY A 81 -2.40 11.91 -2.17
N LYS A 82 -2.13 12.96 -2.96
CA LYS A 82 -3.15 13.62 -3.83
C LYS A 82 -3.83 12.68 -4.82
N PHE A 83 -3.36 11.46 -4.94
CA PHE A 83 -3.93 10.44 -5.81
C PHE A 83 -4.69 9.36 -5.04
N ASN A 84 -4.95 9.56 -3.75
CA ASN A 84 -5.73 8.65 -2.92
C ASN A 84 -6.86 9.40 -2.21
N LEU A 85 -7.97 8.72 -2.02
CA LEU A 85 -9.08 9.09 -1.16
C LEU A 85 -9.53 7.86 -0.38
N GLU A 86 -10.30 8.08 0.70
CA GLU A 86 -10.84 7.03 1.56
C GLU A 86 -12.35 7.20 1.71
N ILE A 87 -13.07 6.08 1.70
CA ILE A 87 -14.49 5.96 2.04
C ILE A 87 -14.59 5.31 3.41
N ASN A 88 -15.37 5.91 4.31
CA ASN A 88 -15.72 5.35 5.61
C ASN A 88 -17.19 4.91 5.59
N SER A 89 -17.45 3.62 5.76
CA SER A 89 -18.83 3.10 5.83
C SER A 89 -19.54 3.52 7.11
N ASP A 90 -20.86 3.60 7.08
CA ASP A 90 -21.63 3.60 8.32
C ASP A 90 -21.51 2.22 9.01
N PRO A 91 -21.46 2.17 10.35
CA PRO A 91 -21.42 0.90 11.06
C PRO A 91 -22.74 0.14 10.94
N LEU A 92 -22.67 -1.15 10.67
CA LEU A 92 -23.81 -2.04 10.56
C LEU A 92 -23.85 -3.05 11.71
N LEU A 93 -25.05 -3.44 12.13
CA LEU A 93 -25.23 -4.55 13.06
C LEU A 93 -24.82 -5.86 12.40
N LEU A 94 -24.02 -6.66 13.09
CA LEU A 94 -23.57 -7.96 12.59
C LEU A 94 -24.69 -9.00 12.68
N LYS A 95 -25.57 -9.01 11.72
CA LYS A 95 -26.69 -9.95 11.60
C LYS A 95 -27.23 -10.00 10.18
N ASP A 96 -27.94 -11.07 9.86
CA ASP A 96 -28.71 -11.25 8.63
C ASP A 96 -27.91 -10.87 7.35
N LYS A 97 -28.34 -9.91 6.56
CA LYS A 97 -27.75 -9.48 5.27
C LYS A 97 -26.76 -8.33 5.39
N CYS A 98 -26.13 -8.14 6.55
CA CYS A 98 -25.24 -6.99 6.80
C CYS A 98 -24.09 -6.87 5.78
N PHE A 99 -23.60 -7.97 5.23
CA PHE A 99 -22.52 -7.92 4.22
C PHE A 99 -23.01 -7.50 2.84
N SER A 100 -24.18 -7.96 2.40
CA SER A 100 -24.84 -7.45 1.18
C SER A 100 -25.27 -6.00 1.33
N GLU A 101 -25.68 -5.56 2.51
CA GLU A 101 -25.99 -4.16 2.82
C GLU A 101 -24.72 -3.30 2.73
N LEU A 102 -23.60 -3.76 3.29
CA LEU A 102 -22.31 -3.08 3.21
C LEU A 102 -21.79 -3.02 1.77
N ASP A 103 -21.88 -4.12 1.01
CA ASP A 103 -21.56 -4.15 -0.42
C ASP A 103 -22.35 -3.08 -1.19
N THR A 104 -23.66 -3.01 -0.96
CA THR A 104 -24.53 -2.01 -1.58
C THR A 104 -24.14 -0.58 -1.19
N GLN A 105 -23.87 -0.33 0.08
CA GLN A 105 -23.44 0.98 0.56
C GLN A 105 -22.14 1.43 -0.11
N LEU A 106 -21.12 0.60 -0.08
CA LEU A 106 -19.81 0.91 -0.66
C LEU A 106 -19.87 1.02 -2.19
N GLN A 107 -20.68 0.19 -2.86
CA GLN A 107 -20.91 0.30 -4.31
C GLN A 107 -21.52 1.65 -4.69
N ASN A 108 -22.50 2.14 -3.91
CA ASN A 108 -23.12 3.44 -4.14
C ASN A 108 -22.11 4.58 -3.92
N LEU A 109 -21.32 4.51 -2.85
CA LEU A 109 -20.28 5.50 -2.56
C LEU A 109 -19.18 5.49 -3.61
N LEU A 110 -18.69 4.32 -4.03
CA LEU A 110 -17.66 4.21 -5.07
C LEU A 110 -18.18 4.71 -6.43
N THR A 111 -19.46 4.45 -6.76
CA THR A 111 -20.10 4.98 -7.97
C THR A 111 -20.21 6.51 -7.91
N LYS A 112 -20.53 7.08 -6.75
CA LYS A 112 -20.54 8.52 -6.52
C LYS A 112 -19.14 9.12 -6.72
N ALA A 113 -18.09 8.47 -6.19
CA ALA A 113 -16.71 8.87 -6.37
C ALA A 113 -16.27 8.82 -7.84
N GLU A 114 -16.63 7.76 -8.58
CA GLU A 114 -16.33 7.63 -10.01
C GLU A 114 -17.00 8.72 -10.84
N LYS A 115 -18.27 9.01 -10.56
CA LYS A 115 -19.01 10.10 -11.24
C LYS A 115 -18.35 11.46 -11.00
N ALA A 116 -17.99 11.78 -9.75
CA ALA A 116 -17.30 13.02 -9.42
C ALA A 116 -15.90 13.08 -10.04
N SER A 117 -15.16 11.96 -10.04
CA SER A 117 -13.85 11.89 -10.67
C SER A 117 -13.90 12.16 -12.17
N ASN A 118 -14.89 11.60 -12.87
CA ASN A 118 -15.04 11.76 -14.31
C ASN A 118 -15.28 13.24 -14.72
N SER A 119 -15.94 14.06 -13.89
CA SER A 119 -16.10 15.50 -14.14
C SER A 119 -14.77 16.27 -14.10
N HIS A 120 -13.73 15.69 -13.51
CA HIS A 120 -12.38 16.23 -13.42
C HIS A 120 -11.36 15.47 -14.30
N GLN A 121 -11.80 14.74 -15.31
CA GLN A 121 -10.94 13.94 -16.21
C GLN A 121 -10.07 12.94 -15.42
N THR A 122 -10.65 12.37 -14.40
CA THR A 122 -10.02 11.44 -13.47
C THR A 122 -10.94 10.24 -13.28
N LYS A 123 -10.38 9.08 -12.96
CA LYS A 123 -11.11 7.83 -12.70
C LYS A 123 -10.72 7.29 -11.35
N THR A 124 -11.60 6.52 -10.72
CA THR A 124 -11.30 5.81 -9.47
C THR A 124 -10.75 4.41 -9.77
N LEU A 125 -9.81 3.94 -8.95
CA LEU A 125 -9.27 2.58 -9.04
C LEU A 125 -9.02 2.00 -7.66
N ILE A 126 -9.58 0.82 -7.37
CA ILE A 126 -9.30 0.04 -6.16
C ILE A 126 -8.19 -0.98 -6.44
N THR A 127 -7.08 -0.87 -5.72
CA THR A 127 -5.90 -1.74 -5.85
C THR A 127 -4.96 -1.52 -4.68
N GLY A 128 -4.20 -2.50 -4.26
CA GLY A 128 -3.27 -2.36 -3.12
C GLY A 128 -2.09 -1.43 -3.40
N ILE A 129 -1.52 -1.47 -4.60
CA ILE A 129 -0.53 -0.52 -5.12
C ILE A 129 -0.86 -0.26 -6.58
N LEU A 130 -0.96 1.01 -6.96
CA LEU A 130 -1.23 1.40 -8.35
C LEU A 130 -0.07 1.00 -9.28
N PRO A 131 -0.27 0.10 -10.27
CA PRO A 131 0.84 -0.43 -11.10
C PRO A 131 1.57 0.64 -11.91
N THR A 132 0.90 1.75 -12.23
CA THR A 132 1.48 2.87 -13.00
C THR A 132 2.24 3.88 -12.15
N LEU A 133 2.35 3.69 -10.83
CA LEU A 133 3.20 4.51 -9.96
C LEU A 133 4.66 4.51 -10.44
N ARG A 134 5.30 5.69 -10.32
CA ARG A 134 6.72 5.91 -10.61
C ARG A 134 7.34 6.70 -9.46
N TYR A 135 8.65 6.59 -9.30
CA TYR A 135 9.40 7.32 -8.28
C TYR A 135 9.07 8.84 -8.22
N LYS A 136 8.88 9.49 -9.37
CA LYS A 136 8.51 10.92 -9.43
C LYS A 136 7.18 11.26 -8.73
N HIS A 137 6.28 10.27 -8.54
CA HIS A 137 4.98 10.48 -7.92
C HIS A 137 5.03 10.47 -6.38
N ILE A 138 6.16 10.06 -5.79
CA ILE A 138 6.38 10.11 -4.35
C ILE A 138 7.09 11.39 -3.88
N SER A 139 7.13 12.44 -4.71
CA SER A 139 7.66 13.75 -4.34
C SER A 139 6.64 14.55 -3.51
N GLU A 140 7.12 15.53 -2.74
CA GLU A 140 6.28 16.39 -1.90
C GLU A 140 5.18 17.14 -2.67
N LYS A 141 5.33 17.31 -4.00
CA LYS A 141 4.29 17.89 -4.88
C LYS A 141 2.99 17.07 -4.93
N TYR A 142 3.07 15.82 -4.49
CA TYR A 142 1.92 14.90 -4.42
C TYR A 142 1.35 14.78 -3.00
N ILE A 143 1.89 15.46 -1.99
CA ILE A 143 1.31 15.52 -0.65
C ILE A 143 -0.01 16.30 -0.72
N THR A 144 -1.08 15.74 -0.16
CA THR A 144 -2.38 16.39 -0.03
C THR A 144 -2.25 17.64 0.83
N PRO A 145 -2.80 18.81 0.42
CA PRO A 145 -2.57 20.09 1.07
C PRO A 145 -3.40 20.26 2.36
N LYS A 146 -3.16 19.39 3.32
CA LYS A 146 -3.73 19.43 4.67
C LYS A 146 -2.62 19.57 5.71
N PRO A 147 -2.74 20.47 6.70
CA PRO A 147 -1.70 20.73 7.70
C PRO A 147 -1.18 19.46 8.38
N ARG A 148 -2.08 18.52 8.72
CA ARG A 148 -1.74 17.25 9.36
C ARG A 148 -0.66 16.47 8.62
N TYR A 149 -0.71 16.38 7.29
CA TYR A 149 0.23 15.58 6.51
C TYR A 149 1.63 16.20 6.45
N TYR A 150 1.70 17.54 6.43
CA TYR A 150 2.98 18.26 6.53
C TYR A 150 3.59 18.13 7.93
N VAL A 151 2.77 18.25 8.97
CA VAL A 151 3.21 18.05 10.37
C VAL A 151 3.73 16.64 10.58
N LEU A 152 3.00 15.62 10.09
CA LEU A 152 3.44 14.22 10.17
C LEU A 152 4.75 14.00 9.41
N ASN A 153 4.87 14.55 8.19
CA ASN A 153 6.09 14.46 7.38
C ASN A 153 7.30 15.08 8.09
N SER A 154 7.13 16.25 8.73
CA SER A 154 8.18 16.91 9.52
C SER A 154 8.51 16.10 10.77
N ALA A 155 7.52 15.67 11.56
CA ALA A 155 7.74 14.91 12.78
C ALA A 155 8.49 13.59 12.53
N LEU A 156 8.23 12.90 11.42
CA LEU A 156 8.94 11.69 11.03
C LEU A 156 10.36 11.99 10.53
N LYS A 157 10.58 13.08 9.79
CA LYS A 157 11.93 13.54 9.41
C LYS A 157 12.78 13.87 10.62
N ASP A 158 12.22 14.62 11.59
CA ASP A 158 12.93 15.04 12.79
C ASP A 158 13.23 13.89 13.76
N SER A 159 12.34 12.86 13.76
CA SER A 159 12.55 11.67 14.58
C SER A 159 13.70 10.79 14.10
N ARG A 160 14.21 11.04 12.91
CA ARG A 160 15.29 10.28 12.26
C ARG A 160 16.35 11.22 11.70
N SER A 161 17.58 11.08 12.14
CA SER A 161 18.73 11.85 11.68
C SER A 161 19.24 11.47 10.27
N GLN A 162 18.66 10.46 9.63
CA GLN A 162 19.12 9.90 8.35
C GLN A 162 17.96 9.63 7.39
N HIS A 163 18.25 9.53 6.08
CA HIS A 163 17.26 9.11 5.07
C HIS A 163 16.72 7.70 5.32
N PHE A 164 15.45 7.47 4.97
CA PHE A 164 14.87 6.13 4.95
C PHE A 164 15.53 5.28 3.87
N ASN A 165 16.13 4.18 4.27
CA ASN A 165 16.67 3.19 3.34
C ASN A 165 15.62 2.11 3.11
N ILE A 166 15.07 2.07 1.90
CA ILE A 166 14.10 1.07 1.48
C ILE A 166 14.84 0.01 0.68
N HIS A 167 14.80 -1.22 1.18
CA HIS A 167 15.39 -2.36 0.49
C HIS A 167 14.40 -3.53 0.49
N ILE A 168 13.82 -3.81 -0.65
CA ILE A 168 12.85 -4.90 -0.83
C ILE A 168 13.40 -5.85 -1.89
N LYS A 169 13.67 -7.08 -1.48
CA LYS A 169 14.13 -8.16 -2.35
C LYS A 169 12.98 -9.14 -2.61
N GLY A 170 12.49 -9.14 -3.85
CA GLY A 170 11.49 -10.05 -4.37
C GLY A 170 12.02 -10.85 -5.55
N VAL A 171 11.24 -10.95 -6.64
CA VAL A 171 11.71 -11.41 -7.96
C VAL A 171 12.67 -10.37 -8.52
N ASP A 172 12.23 -9.10 -8.55
CA ASP A 172 13.12 -7.96 -8.74
C ASP A 172 13.63 -7.44 -7.38
N GLU A 173 14.57 -6.51 -7.41
CA GLU A 173 15.10 -5.83 -6.22
C GLU A 173 14.85 -4.32 -6.31
N LEU A 174 14.30 -3.74 -5.23
CA LEU A 174 14.12 -2.30 -5.06
C LEU A 174 15.02 -1.82 -3.93
N SER A 175 15.99 -0.95 -4.26
CA SER A 175 16.80 -0.23 -3.27
C SER A 175 16.73 1.25 -3.57
N LEU A 176 16.32 2.05 -2.58
CA LEU A 176 16.24 3.50 -2.73
C LEU A 176 16.35 4.20 -1.37
N PHE A 177 16.87 5.44 -1.41
CA PHE A 177 16.85 6.36 -0.28
C PHE A 177 15.69 7.34 -0.44
N HIS A 178 14.93 7.55 0.61
CA HIS A 178 13.80 8.46 0.61
C HIS A 178 13.72 9.23 1.94
N ASN A 179 13.16 10.43 1.92
CA ASN A 179 13.09 11.31 3.09
C ASN A 179 11.68 11.89 3.32
N SER A 180 10.65 11.21 2.87
CA SER A 180 9.27 11.69 2.96
C SER A 180 8.31 10.54 3.26
N VAL A 181 7.16 10.85 3.87
CA VAL A 181 6.06 9.90 4.09
C VAL A 181 5.39 9.43 2.80
N MET A 182 5.74 10.02 1.65
CA MET A 182 5.08 9.73 0.36
C MET A 182 5.24 8.30 -0.15
N LEU A 183 6.18 7.52 0.39
CA LEU A 183 6.25 6.08 0.09
C LEU A 183 5.10 5.31 0.73
N GLU A 184 4.68 5.71 1.92
CA GLU A 184 3.49 5.16 2.57
C GLU A 184 2.24 5.40 1.71
N ALA A 185 2.10 6.59 1.11
CA ALA A 185 0.99 6.92 0.20
C ALA A 185 0.91 6.04 -1.07
N CYS A 186 1.91 5.20 -1.35
CA CYS A 186 1.80 4.19 -2.42
C CYS A 186 0.83 3.06 -2.08
N ASN A 187 0.53 2.88 -0.79
CA ASN A 187 -0.30 1.79 -0.29
C ASN A 187 -1.75 2.23 -0.15
N THR A 188 -2.65 1.35 -0.51
CA THR A 188 -4.09 1.48 -0.29
C THR A 188 -4.63 0.18 0.30
N SER A 189 -5.54 0.29 1.25
CA SER A 189 -6.07 -0.83 2.03
C SER A 189 -7.59 -0.85 2.05
N PHE A 190 -8.12 -2.00 2.39
CA PHE A 190 -9.51 -2.20 2.80
C PHE A 190 -9.49 -2.62 4.27
N GLN A 191 -9.78 -1.67 5.17
CA GLN A 191 -9.69 -1.90 6.60
C GLN A 191 -11.04 -2.35 7.15
N THR A 192 -11.03 -3.43 7.92
CA THR A 192 -12.23 -4.03 8.49
C THR A 192 -12.26 -3.81 9.99
N HIS A 193 -13.37 -3.32 10.51
CA HIS A 193 -13.62 -3.12 11.93
C HIS A 193 -14.62 -4.15 12.45
N LEU A 194 -14.29 -4.81 13.55
CA LEU A 194 -15.20 -5.69 14.28
C LEU A 194 -15.24 -5.28 15.75
N GLN A 195 -16.41 -4.98 16.27
CA GLN A 195 -16.62 -4.76 17.71
C GLN A 195 -16.39 -6.06 18.46
N ILE A 196 -15.67 -6.00 19.58
CA ILE A 196 -15.28 -7.16 20.38
C ILE A 196 -15.74 -6.93 21.82
N ASN A 197 -16.31 -7.97 22.42
CA ASN A 197 -16.60 -7.99 23.84
C ASN A 197 -15.30 -7.80 24.65
N PRO A 198 -15.25 -6.82 25.58
CA PRO A 198 -14.04 -6.55 26.36
C PRO A 198 -13.53 -7.76 27.17
N ASP A 199 -14.41 -8.66 27.60
CA ASP A 199 -14.05 -9.84 28.40
C ASP A 199 -13.22 -10.86 27.59
N GLU A 200 -13.37 -10.88 26.26
CA GLU A 200 -12.67 -11.80 25.34
C GLU A 200 -11.59 -11.09 24.51
N PHE A 201 -11.39 -9.78 24.73
CA PHE A 201 -10.64 -8.94 23.80
C PHE A 201 -9.23 -9.43 23.52
N VAL A 202 -8.47 -9.78 24.53
CA VAL A 202 -7.05 -10.19 24.39
C VAL A 202 -6.95 -11.55 23.67
N ASP A 203 -7.85 -12.48 23.97
CA ASP A 203 -7.87 -13.78 23.28
C ASP A 203 -8.24 -13.63 21.80
N LYS A 204 -9.27 -12.80 21.50
CA LYS A 204 -9.67 -12.45 20.13
C LYS A 204 -8.56 -11.68 19.38
N TYR A 205 -7.83 -10.80 20.06
CA TYR A 205 -6.69 -10.10 19.47
C TYR A 205 -5.56 -11.06 19.11
N ASN A 206 -5.21 -11.97 20.01
CA ASN A 206 -4.21 -13.02 19.72
C ASN A 206 -4.65 -13.96 18.58
N TRP A 207 -5.94 -14.29 18.54
CA TRP A 207 -6.50 -15.04 17.41
C TRP A 207 -6.40 -14.28 16.09
N ALA A 208 -6.74 -12.98 16.06
CA ALA A 208 -6.55 -12.13 14.89
C ALA A 208 -5.10 -12.12 14.39
N GLN A 209 -4.13 -12.12 15.32
CA GLN A 209 -2.71 -12.23 14.97
C GLN A 209 -2.37 -13.60 14.35
N ALA A 210 -2.89 -14.69 14.91
CA ALA A 210 -2.61 -16.04 14.42
C ALA A 210 -3.11 -16.25 12.98
N ILE A 211 -4.33 -15.77 12.68
CA ILE A 211 -4.95 -15.92 11.35
C ILE A 211 -4.47 -14.91 10.32
N SER A 212 -3.71 -13.88 10.72
CA SER A 212 -3.28 -12.80 9.81
C SER A 212 -2.51 -13.30 8.59
N GLY A 213 -1.59 -14.24 8.77
CA GLY A 213 -0.82 -14.81 7.66
C GLY A 213 -1.71 -15.54 6.64
N PRO A 214 -2.48 -16.53 7.09
CA PRO A 214 -3.44 -17.22 6.22
C PRO A 214 -4.41 -16.27 5.49
N VAL A 215 -5.08 -15.35 6.18
CA VAL A 215 -5.99 -14.39 5.54
C VAL A 215 -5.26 -13.54 4.50
N LEU A 216 -4.08 -13.01 4.85
CA LEU A 216 -3.29 -12.21 3.91
C LEU A 216 -2.93 -12.97 2.64
N ALA A 217 -2.60 -14.27 2.75
CA ALA A 217 -2.18 -15.08 1.60
C ALA A 217 -3.24 -15.11 0.49
N VAL A 218 -4.51 -15.24 0.84
CA VAL A 218 -5.61 -15.29 -0.14
C VAL A 218 -6.02 -13.91 -0.63
N CYS A 219 -5.69 -12.83 0.13
CA CYS A 219 -6.10 -11.46 -0.16
C CYS A 219 -5.06 -10.66 -0.96
N THR A 220 -3.83 -11.17 -1.20
CA THR A 220 -2.74 -10.39 -1.80
C THR A 220 -3.15 -9.72 -3.12
N ASN A 221 -2.84 -8.39 -3.25
CA ASN A 221 -3.21 -7.57 -4.41
C ASN A 221 -2.24 -6.41 -4.71
N SER A 222 -0.94 -6.55 -4.37
CA SER A 222 0.04 -5.48 -4.59
C SER A 222 1.42 -5.96 -5.01
N PRO A 223 1.56 -6.74 -6.11
CA PRO A 223 2.84 -7.36 -6.46
C PRO A 223 3.81 -6.41 -7.17
N LEU A 224 3.34 -5.26 -7.67
CA LEU A 224 4.12 -4.36 -8.51
C LEU A 224 4.33 -3.00 -7.84
N LEU A 225 5.60 -2.57 -7.72
CA LEU A 225 5.95 -1.20 -7.32
C LEU A 225 7.04 -0.63 -8.24
N PHE A 226 6.79 0.55 -8.81
CA PHE A 226 7.67 1.24 -9.77
C PHE A 226 8.09 0.35 -10.97
N GLY A 227 7.19 -0.57 -11.37
CA GLY A 227 7.40 -1.51 -12.46
C GLY A 227 8.29 -2.69 -12.13
N ARG A 228 8.53 -2.96 -10.85
CA ARG A 228 9.27 -4.12 -10.33
C ARG A 228 8.32 -5.13 -9.71
N GLU A 229 8.52 -6.40 -9.98
CA GLU A 229 7.85 -7.52 -9.34
C GLU A 229 8.54 -7.80 -8.01
N LEU A 230 7.86 -7.54 -6.89
CA LEU A 230 8.44 -7.66 -5.56
C LEU A 230 7.76 -8.78 -4.75
N TRP A 231 7.05 -8.45 -3.67
CA TRP A 231 6.33 -9.44 -2.87
C TRP A 231 4.89 -9.59 -3.38
N ALA A 232 4.24 -10.71 -3.14
CA ALA A 232 2.81 -10.87 -3.44
C ALA A 232 1.95 -9.76 -2.80
N GLU A 233 2.34 -9.32 -1.60
CA GLU A 233 1.79 -8.14 -0.92
C GLU A 233 2.92 -7.18 -0.55
N THR A 234 3.37 -6.40 -1.53
CA THR A 234 4.50 -5.45 -1.40
C THR A 234 4.20 -4.33 -0.39
N ARG A 235 2.91 -3.99 -0.15
CA ARG A 235 2.48 -3.00 0.85
C ARG A 235 3.07 -3.28 2.22
N ILE A 236 3.13 -4.54 2.63
CA ILE A 236 3.67 -4.93 3.94
C ILE A 236 5.13 -4.50 4.07
N ALA A 237 5.95 -4.74 3.05
CA ALA A 237 7.35 -4.33 3.06
C ALA A 237 7.52 -2.82 2.96
N VAL A 238 6.76 -2.15 2.07
CA VAL A 238 6.82 -0.70 1.86
C VAL A 238 6.43 0.04 3.14
N PHE A 239 5.29 -0.29 3.73
CA PHE A 239 4.81 0.39 4.94
C PHE A 239 5.74 0.19 6.13
N THR A 240 6.23 -1.03 6.34
CA THR A 240 7.17 -1.32 7.43
C THR A 240 8.47 -0.50 7.34
N GLN A 241 8.97 -0.23 6.12
CA GLN A 241 10.24 0.47 5.91
C GLN A 241 10.08 1.98 5.70
N SER A 242 8.93 2.46 5.19
CA SER A 242 8.72 3.86 4.81
C SER A 242 8.62 4.83 5.99
N ILE A 243 8.22 4.35 7.15
CA ILE A 243 8.07 5.15 8.38
C ILE A 243 8.86 4.56 9.56
N ASP A 244 9.92 3.80 9.26
CA ASP A 244 10.81 3.26 10.28
C ASP A 244 11.72 4.35 10.84
N THR A 245 11.43 4.77 12.07
CA THR A 245 12.18 5.83 12.78
C THR A 245 13.42 5.33 13.52
N ARG A 246 13.79 4.06 13.39
CA ARG A 246 14.99 3.51 14.01
C ARG A 246 16.25 4.04 13.29
N THR A 247 17.27 4.39 14.06
CA THR A 247 18.60 4.76 13.55
C THR A 247 19.42 3.50 13.25
N ASN A 248 20.30 3.56 12.25
CA ASN A 248 21.22 2.46 11.92
C ASN A 248 22.36 2.25 12.95
N SER A 249 22.30 2.86 14.13
CA SER A 249 23.29 2.64 15.17
C SER A 249 23.12 1.25 15.76
N LEU A 250 24.11 0.42 15.61
CA LEU A 250 24.19 -0.97 16.09
C LEU A 250 24.01 -1.15 17.61
N VAL A 251 23.95 -0.05 18.38
CA VAL A 251 23.99 -0.08 19.86
C VAL A 251 22.61 -0.31 20.49
N PHE A 252 21.48 -0.12 19.77
CA PHE A 252 20.12 -0.29 20.32
C PHE A 252 19.16 -0.90 19.30
N ASP A 253 19.47 -2.08 18.84
CA ASP A 253 18.69 -2.81 17.81
C ASP A 253 17.34 -3.38 18.32
N GLU A 254 16.98 -3.15 19.58
CA GLU A 254 15.78 -3.68 20.21
C GLU A 254 14.52 -2.81 20.05
N LYS A 255 14.61 -1.62 19.46
CA LYS A 255 13.44 -0.77 19.26
C LYS A 255 12.56 -1.35 18.15
N GLN A 256 11.29 -1.58 18.45
CA GLN A 256 10.30 -1.96 17.43
C GLN A 256 10.06 -0.83 16.45
N SER A 257 9.87 -1.17 15.16
CA SER A 257 9.31 -0.25 14.18
C SER A 257 7.88 0.15 14.56
N ARG A 258 7.48 1.39 14.27
CA ARG A 258 6.08 1.85 14.48
C ARG A 258 5.09 1.01 13.69
N VAL A 259 5.46 0.56 12.49
CA VAL A 259 4.72 -0.47 11.74
C VAL A 259 5.25 -1.82 12.14
N SER A 260 4.47 -2.60 12.84
CA SER A 260 4.92 -3.92 13.30
C SER A 260 3.79 -4.90 13.51
N PHE A 261 4.12 -6.17 13.41
CA PHE A 261 3.23 -7.27 13.78
C PHE A 261 3.10 -7.43 15.31
N GLY A 262 4.06 -6.95 16.07
CA GLY A 262 4.18 -7.14 17.52
C GLY A 262 5.48 -7.84 17.90
N ALA A 263 5.69 -8.04 19.20
CA ALA A 263 6.87 -8.72 19.77
C ALA A 263 6.53 -10.05 20.44
N SER A 264 5.33 -10.17 20.99
CA SER A 264 4.84 -11.33 21.74
C SER A 264 3.33 -11.40 21.63
N TRP A 265 2.75 -12.50 22.08
CA TRP A 265 1.34 -12.58 22.36
C TRP A 265 0.96 -11.57 23.45
N GLU A 266 -0.19 -10.91 23.27
CA GLU A 266 -0.72 -9.98 24.27
C GLU A 266 -1.25 -10.75 25.49
N LYS A 267 -1.14 -10.11 26.66
CA LYS A 267 -1.55 -10.67 27.97
C LYS A 267 -2.25 -9.58 28.78
N GLY A 268 -2.98 -9.99 29.81
CA GLY A 268 -3.68 -9.07 30.69
C GLY A 268 -4.97 -8.53 30.09
N SER A 269 -5.15 -7.23 30.09
CA SER A 269 -6.34 -6.52 29.62
C SER A 269 -6.09 -5.76 28.31
N VAL A 270 -7.16 -5.23 27.71
CA VAL A 270 -7.03 -4.32 26.56
C VAL A 270 -6.21 -3.07 26.88
N THR A 271 -6.28 -2.59 28.12
CA THR A 271 -5.49 -1.42 28.55
C THR A 271 -3.99 -1.73 28.57
N ASP A 272 -3.60 -2.99 28.84
CA ASP A 272 -2.19 -3.40 28.82
C ASP A 272 -1.60 -3.34 27.41
N ILE A 273 -2.41 -3.59 26.37
CA ILE A 273 -2.00 -3.40 24.98
C ILE A 273 -1.66 -1.92 24.73
N PHE A 274 -2.51 -0.99 25.19
CA PHE A 274 -2.23 0.44 25.06
C PHE A 274 -1.02 0.88 25.90
N ARG A 275 -0.83 0.33 27.12
CA ARG A 275 0.34 0.59 27.97
C ARG A 275 1.64 0.16 27.27
N ASP A 276 1.64 -1.02 26.62
CA ASP A 276 2.79 -1.49 25.83
C ASP A 276 3.11 -0.51 24.68
N HIS A 277 2.10 -0.07 23.95
CA HIS A 277 2.29 0.90 22.87
C HIS A 277 2.86 2.24 23.36
N ILE A 278 2.34 2.79 24.45
CA ILE A 278 2.82 4.05 25.04
C ILE A 278 4.25 3.90 25.57
N SER A 279 4.56 2.76 26.16
CA SER A 279 5.90 2.46 26.69
C SER A 279 6.96 2.38 25.59
N ARG A 280 6.60 1.84 24.42
CA ARG A 280 7.53 1.66 23.27
C ARG A 280 7.62 2.87 22.37
N PHE A 281 6.52 3.58 22.14
CA PHE A 281 6.43 4.63 21.14
C PHE A 281 6.15 5.99 21.76
N ARG A 282 7.09 6.91 21.63
CA ARG A 282 6.89 8.30 22.07
C ARG A 282 5.87 9.00 21.18
N SER A 283 5.05 9.85 21.77
CA SER A 283 4.04 10.63 21.06
C SER A 283 4.70 11.59 20.07
N LEU A 284 4.21 11.62 18.83
CA LEU A 284 4.70 12.48 17.76
C LEU A 284 3.88 13.78 17.64
N LEU A 285 2.60 13.67 17.93
CA LEU A 285 1.60 14.70 17.68
C LEU A 285 0.83 15.01 18.96
N THR A 286 0.31 16.24 19.04
CA THR A 286 -0.68 16.66 20.03
C THR A 286 -1.79 17.46 19.35
N SER A 287 -2.91 17.68 20.04
CA SER A 287 -3.97 18.58 19.61
C SER A 287 -4.27 19.60 20.73
N ASN A 288 -4.89 20.73 20.36
CA ASN A 288 -5.34 21.70 21.34
C ASN A 288 -6.63 21.27 22.06
N GLU A 289 -7.28 20.22 21.59
CA GLU A 289 -8.57 19.71 22.09
C GLU A 289 -8.36 18.56 23.10
N GLN A 290 -7.51 18.76 24.11
CA GLN A 290 -7.34 17.78 25.19
C GLN A 290 -8.48 17.90 26.20
N GLU A 291 -8.90 16.76 26.76
CA GLU A 291 -9.95 16.67 27.78
C GLU A 291 -9.45 15.87 28.98
N ASP A 292 -9.98 16.16 30.16
CA ASP A 292 -9.73 15.37 31.36
C ASP A 292 -10.73 14.21 31.43
N SER A 293 -10.32 13.07 30.92
CA SER A 293 -11.19 11.90 30.80
C SER A 293 -11.67 11.35 32.15
N LEU A 294 -10.87 11.51 33.24
CA LEU A 294 -11.32 11.10 34.57
C LEU A 294 -12.38 12.06 35.14
N GLU A 295 -12.21 13.37 34.92
CA GLU A 295 -13.20 14.35 35.34
C GLU A 295 -14.54 14.16 34.61
N ILE A 296 -14.50 13.90 33.29
CA ILE A 296 -15.68 13.61 32.48
C ILE A 296 -16.38 12.34 33.02
N LEU A 297 -15.63 11.27 33.26
CA LEU A 297 -16.17 10.02 33.75
C LEU A 297 -16.79 10.18 35.16
N ASN A 298 -16.15 10.97 36.04
CA ASN A 298 -16.68 11.24 37.39
C ASN A 298 -17.97 12.08 37.38
N LYS A 299 -18.26 12.79 36.28
CA LYS A 299 -19.55 13.49 36.05
C LYS A 299 -20.62 12.56 35.46
N GLY A 300 -20.33 11.27 35.26
CA GLY A 300 -21.23 10.29 34.66
C GLY A 300 -21.30 10.34 33.13
N GLU A 301 -20.38 11.05 32.48
CA GLU A 301 -20.28 11.15 31.02
C GLU A 301 -19.21 10.21 30.48
N ILE A 302 -19.35 9.76 29.22
CA ILE A 302 -18.37 8.87 28.60
C ILE A 302 -17.31 9.69 27.86
N PRO A 303 -16.02 9.62 28.28
CA PRO A 303 -14.93 10.36 27.66
C PRO A 303 -14.55 9.77 26.30
N LYS A 304 -14.10 10.62 25.38
CA LYS A 304 -13.64 10.20 24.04
C LYS A 304 -12.20 9.67 24.05
N LEU A 305 -11.44 9.77 25.12
CA LEU A 305 -10.05 9.36 25.25
C LEU A 305 -9.17 9.94 24.12
N LYS A 306 -9.25 11.25 23.92
CA LYS A 306 -8.66 11.93 22.74
C LYS A 306 -7.15 11.82 22.66
N ALA A 307 -6.44 11.85 23.80
CA ALA A 307 -4.98 11.68 23.81
C ALA A 307 -4.59 10.25 23.44
N LEU A 308 -5.32 9.25 23.97
CA LEU A 308 -5.09 7.85 23.64
C LEU A 308 -5.38 7.55 22.17
N GLN A 309 -6.50 8.06 21.62
CA GLN A 309 -6.82 7.89 20.20
C GLN A 309 -5.78 8.52 19.29
N LEU A 310 -5.30 9.73 19.61
CA LEU A 310 -4.26 10.41 18.82
C LEU A 310 -2.93 9.67 18.87
N HIS A 311 -2.52 9.18 20.05
CA HIS A 311 -1.32 8.37 20.20
C HIS A 311 -1.42 7.08 19.38
N ASN A 312 -2.53 6.35 19.54
CA ASN A 312 -2.81 5.09 18.82
C ASN A 312 -2.83 5.29 17.30
N GLY A 313 -3.31 6.45 16.82
CA GLY A 313 -3.28 6.85 15.40
C GLY A 313 -1.88 7.03 14.82
N THR A 314 -0.82 7.04 15.64
CA THR A 314 0.60 7.10 15.21
C THR A 314 1.37 5.81 15.47
N VAL A 315 0.69 4.76 15.91
CA VAL A 315 1.22 3.41 16.12
C VAL A 315 0.51 2.47 15.14
N TYR A 316 1.25 1.96 14.19
CA TYR A 316 0.68 1.25 13.03
C TYR A 316 0.85 -0.26 13.20
N LYS A 317 -0.02 -0.87 14.00
CA LYS A 317 -0.12 -2.34 14.08
C LYS A 317 -0.99 -2.87 12.94
N TRP A 318 -0.68 -4.06 12.43
CA TRP A 318 -1.46 -4.70 11.37
C TRP A 318 -2.86 -5.14 11.83
N ASN A 319 -3.00 -5.54 13.09
CA ASN A 319 -4.26 -5.54 13.83
C ASN A 319 -4.17 -4.43 14.86
N ARG A 320 -5.08 -3.48 14.83
CA ARG A 320 -5.08 -2.32 15.72
C ARG A 320 -6.24 -2.42 16.71
N VAL A 321 -5.93 -2.23 17.99
CA VAL A 321 -6.96 -2.03 19.00
C VAL A 321 -7.51 -0.63 18.89
N CYS A 322 -8.84 -0.48 18.87
CA CYS A 322 -9.53 0.80 18.75
C CYS A 322 -10.57 0.96 19.83
N TYR A 323 -10.56 2.13 20.47
CA TYR A 323 -11.63 2.61 21.33
C TYR A 323 -12.49 3.61 20.56
N GLY A 324 -13.80 3.60 20.78
CA GLY A 324 -14.71 4.57 20.20
C GLY A 324 -15.94 4.80 21.08
N VAL A 325 -16.66 5.89 20.81
CA VAL A 325 -17.94 6.21 21.43
C VAL A 325 -18.95 6.41 20.32
N GLY A 326 -20.02 5.62 20.34
CA GLY A 326 -21.10 5.68 19.37
C GLY A 326 -22.47 5.68 20.09
N GLY A 327 -23.34 6.65 19.78
CA GLY A 327 -24.62 6.78 20.47
C GLY A 327 -24.51 6.95 21.99
N GLY A 328 -23.42 7.57 22.46
CA GLY A 328 -23.13 7.76 23.90
C GLY A 328 -22.54 6.54 24.61
N LYS A 329 -22.34 5.42 23.92
CA LYS A 329 -21.80 4.18 24.50
C LYS A 329 -20.36 3.95 24.05
N PRO A 330 -19.43 3.63 24.97
CA PRO A 330 -18.06 3.29 24.64
C PRO A 330 -17.99 1.85 24.15
N HIS A 331 -17.14 1.59 23.16
CA HIS A 331 -16.96 0.26 22.60
C HIS A 331 -15.51 0.02 22.16
N LEU A 332 -15.13 -1.24 22.11
CA LEU A 332 -13.81 -1.69 21.66
C LEU A 332 -13.91 -2.44 20.33
N ARG A 333 -12.94 -2.23 19.44
CA ARG A 333 -12.87 -2.89 18.14
C ARG A 333 -11.46 -3.40 17.88
N ILE A 334 -11.38 -4.47 17.09
CA ILE A 334 -10.17 -4.85 16.39
C ILE A 334 -10.32 -4.39 14.94
N GLU A 335 -9.31 -3.67 14.47
CA GLU A 335 -9.20 -3.19 13.09
C GLU A 335 -8.15 -4.00 12.34
N CYS A 336 -8.58 -4.71 11.32
CA CYS A 336 -7.74 -5.45 10.40
C CYS A 336 -7.25 -4.52 9.28
N ARG A 337 -5.94 -4.17 9.26
CA ARG A 337 -5.34 -3.17 8.36
C ARG A 337 -4.51 -3.75 7.23
N TYR A 338 -4.20 -5.04 7.29
CA TYR A 338 -3.28 -5.67 6.36
C TYR A 338 -3.93 -6.08 5.03
N ILE A 339 -5.25 -6.11 4.94
CA ILE A 339 -5.96 -6.45 3.70
C ILE A 339 -5.79 -5.32 2.68
N PRO A 340 -5.31 -5.61 1.45
CA PRO A 340 -5.20 -4.61 0.39
C PRO A 340 -6.56 -4.18 -0.14
N SER A 341 -6.63 -2.98 -0.72
CA SER A 341 -7.76 -2.56 -1.55
C SER A 341 -7.83 -3.37 -2.85
N GLY A 342 -9.04 -3.67 -3.31
CA GLY A 342 -9.34 -4.36 -4.55
C GLY A 342 -9.17 -5.90 -4.52
N PRO A 343 -9.18 -6.56 -5.67
CA PRO A 343 -9.30 -6.00 -7.02
C PRO A 343 -10.71 -5.53 -7.43
N THR A 344 -11.77 -6.08 -6.83
CA THR A 344 -13.15 -5.59 -6.95
C THR A 344 -13.76 -5.38 -5.56
N LEU A 345 -14.85 -4.62 -5.48
CA LEU A 345 -15.55 -4.43 -4.21
C LEU A 345 -16.06 -5.78 -3.64
N LYS A 346 -16.56 -6.66 -4.50
CA LYS A 346 -16.99 -8.01 -4.07
C LYS A 346 -15.84 -8.84 -3.51
N ASP A 347 -14.64 -8.69 -4.06
CA ASP A 347 -13.43 -9.31 -3.54
C ASP A 347 -13.08 -8.78 -2.15
N GLU A 348 -13.24 -7.47 -1.91
CA GLU A 348 -12.99 -6.83 -0.62
C GLU A 348 -14.00 -7.28 0.44
N ILE A 349 -15.29 -7.29 0.11
CA ILE A 349 -16.32 -7.81 1.01
C ILE A 349 -16.09 -9.30 1.32
N ALA A 350 -15.72 -10.12 0.34
CA ALA A 350 -15.36 -11.51 0.58
C ALA A 350 -14.17 -11.66 1.55
N ASN A 351 -13.15 -10.80 1.44
CA ASN A 351 -12.02 -10.76 2.37
C ASN A 351 -12.49 -10.43 3.80
N MET A 352 -13.36 -9.43 3.94
CA MET A 352 -13.95 -9.04 5.22
C MET A 352 -14.79 -10.18 5.82
N VAL A 353 -15.68 -10.78 5.03
CA VAL A 353 -16.54 -11.90 5.48
C VAL A 353 -15.70 -13.07 5.96
N PHE A 354 -14.62 -13.39 5.26
CA PHE A 354 -13.71 -14.46 5.67
C PHE A 354 -13.03 -14.13 7.00
N TRP A 355 -12.47 -12.92 7.15
CA TRP A 355 -11.82 -12.51 8.40
C TRP A 355 -12.82 -12.44 9.56
N VAL A 356 -13.99 -11.83 9.39
CA VAL A 356 -15.04 -11.76 10.41
C VAL A 356 -15.53 -13.16 10.79
N GLY A 357 -15.75 -14.02 9.78
CA GLY A 357 -16.16 -15.40 10.01
C GLY A 357 -15.14 -16.19 10.85
N LEU A 358 -13.85 -15.99 10.61
CA LEU A 358 -12.79 -16.58 11.44
C LEU A 358 -12.77 -16.02 12.86
N MET A 359 -12.96 -14.71 13.03
CA MET A 359 -13.01 -14.07 14.34
C MET A 359 -14.18 -14.59 15.20
N LEU A 360 -15.34 -14.81 14.57
CA LEU A 360 -16.52 -15.37 15.22
C LEU A 360 -16.43 -16.89 15.46
N GLY A 361 -15.83 -17.59 14.50
CA GLY A 361 -15.77 -19.05 14.46
C GLY A 361 -14.63 -19.68 15.26
N GLN A 362 -13.87 -18.90 16.04
CA GLN A 362 -12.79 -19.44 16.87
C GLN A 362 -13.32 -20.59 17.75
N THR A 363 -12.87 -21.80 17.46
CA THR A 363 -13.29 -23.01 18.18
C THR A 363 -12.56 -23.17 19.52
N GLU A 364 -13.07 -24.03 20.39
CA GLU A 364 -12.39 -24.35 21.68
C GLU A 364 -10.95 -24.89 21.46
N GLU A 365 -10.71 -25.56 20.33
CA GLU A 365 -9.35 -26.00 19.93
C GLU A 365 -8.40 -24.82 19.80
N TYR A 366 -8.86 -23.65 19.32
CA TYR A 366 -8.04 -22.45 19.09
C TYR A 366 -8.20 -21.38 20.17
N LYS A 367 -9.03 -21.59 21.18
CA LYS A 367 -9.06 -20.77 22.38
C LYS A 367 -7.67 -20.75 23.02
N HIS A 368 -7.28 -19.59 23.56
CA HIS A 368 -5.96 -19.39 24.16
C HIS A 368 -4.81 -19.80 23.22
N ILE A 369 -4.90 -19.36 21.94
CA ILE A 369 -3.93 -19.67 20.89
C ILE A 369 -2.48 -19.40 21.31
N SER A 370 -2.28 -18.43 22.23
CA SER A 370 -0.97 -18.05 22.77
C SER A 370 -0.26 -19.18 23.51
N SER A 371 -0.99 -20.19 24.03
CA SER A 371 -0.42 -21.38 24.67
C SER A 371 -0.16 -22.52 23.71
N LYS A 372 -0.74 -22.46 22.48
CA LYS A 372 -0.75 -23.56 21.50
C LYS A 372 0.13 -23.28 20.28
N MET A 373 0.51 -22.03 20.05
CA MET A 373 1.33 -21.60 18.92
C MET A 373 2.36 -20.59 19.36
N GLU A 374 3.61 -20.74 18.94
CA GLU A 374 4.63 -19.73 19.16
C GLU A 374 4.32 -18.43 18.41
N PHE A 375 4.42 -17.27 19.07
CA PHE A 375 4.25 -15.96 18.44
C PHE A 375 5.15 -15.77 17.21
N ARG A 376 6.41 -16.26 17.31
CA ARG A 376 7.36 -16.24 16.20
C ARG A 376 6.82 -16.95 14.96
N SER A 377 6.09 -18.05 15.14
CA SER A 377 5.47 -18.80 14.04
C SER A 377 4.36 -17.98 13.37
N ALA A 378 3.47 -17.34 14.14
CA ALA A 378 2.43 -16.44 13.61
C ALA A 378 3.05 -15.26 12.83
N LYS A 379 4.05 -14.60 13.41
CA LYS A 379 4.79 -13.50 12.77
C LYS A 379 5.48 -13.94 11.48
N ASN A 380 6.17 -15.07 11.48
CA ASN A 380 6.83 -15.61 10.29
C ASN A 380 5.80 -15.99 9.20
N ASN A 381 4.67 -16.56 9.58
CA ASN A 381 3.58 -16.88 8.68
C ASN A 381 3.05 -15.64 7.98
N PHE A 382 2.87 -14.53 8.70
CA PHE A 382 2.44 -13.26 8.16
C PHE A 382 3.40 -12.72 7.10
N PHE A 383 4.70 -12.65 7.41
CA PHE A 383 5.69 -12.15 6.45
C PHE A 383 5.92 -13.09 5.27
N LYS A 384 5.83 -14.41 5.47
CA LYS A 384 5.86 -15.38 4.37
C LYS A 384 4.64 -15.22 3.45
N ALA A 385 3.44 -15.04 4.02
CA ALA A 385 2.23 -14.78 3.26
C ALA A 385 2.34 -13.49 2.43
N ALA A 386 2.86 -12.41 3.02
CA ALA A 386 3.12 -11.18 2.30
C ALA A 386 4.09 -11.38 1.12
N ARG A 387 5.09 -12.23 1.29
CA ARG A 387 6.12 -12.47 0.28
C ARG A 387 5.68 -13.41 -0.82
N TYR A 388 5.01 -14.50 -0.47
CA TYR A 388 4.73 -15.63 -1.36
C TYR A 388 3.24 -15.86 -1.65
N GLY A 389 2.32 -15.11 -1.00
CA GLY A 389 0.88 -15.29 -1.17
C GLY A 389 0.45 -16.74 -0.93
N MET A 390 -0.32 -17.29 -1.87
CA MET A 390 -0.85 -18.65 -1.80
C MET A 390 0.22 -19.76 -1.94
N GLU A 391 1.44 -19.44 -2.35
CA GLU A 391 2.55 -20.40 -2.39
C GLU A 391 3.18 -20.65 -1.01
N THR A 392 2.66 -19.99 0.03
CA THR A 392 3.17 -20.11 1.40
C THR A 392 2.88 -21.47 2.01
N LYS A 393 3.88 -22.04 2.68
CA LYS A 393 3.69 -23.12 3.65
C LYS A 393 3.71 -22.54 5.05
N PHE A 394 2.60 -22.72 5.77
CA PHE A 394 2.39 -22.21 7.13
C PHE A 394 2.87 -23.21 8.18
N LYS A 395 3.57 -22.71 9.21
CA LYS A 395 3.70 -23.45 10.47
C LYS A 395 2.44 -23.18 11.28
N TRP A 396 1.44 -24.03 11.14
CA TRP A 396 0.16 -23.95 11.84
C TRP A 396 0.16 -24.96 12.97
N MET A 397 0.08 -24.46 14.21
CA MET A 397 0.45 -25.25 15.38
C MET A 397 1.85 -25.84 15.17
N ASP A 398 2.04 -27.11 15.37
CA ASP A 398 3.32 -27.79 15.16
C ASP A 398 3.48 -28.45 13.77
N LYS A 399 2.52 -28.18 12.85
CA LYS A 399 2.50 -28.79 11.51
C LYS A 399 2.86 -27.77 10.44
N LEU A 400 3.60 -28.23 9.42
CA LEU A 400 3.83 -27.48 8.20
C LEU A 400 2.74 -27.85 7.18
N ILE A 401 1.89 -26.89 6.80
CA ILE A 401 0.74 -27.12 5.92
C ILE A 401 0.76 -26.11 4.77
N SER A 402 0.31 -26.49 3.58
CA SER A 402 0.15 -25.58 2.45
C SER A 402 -0.96 -24.55 2.72
N ALA A 403 -0.88 -23.37 2.08
CA ALA A 403 -1.96 -22.38 2.18
C ALA A 403 -3.30 -22.98 1.74
N GLU A 404 -3.32 -23.68 0.60
CA GLU A 404 -4.53 -24.31 0.06
C GLU A 404 -5.17 -25.28 1.04
N ASP A 405 -4.38 -26.22 1.58
CA ASP A 405 -4.91 -27.23 2.52
C ASP A 405 -5.42 -26.58 3.82
N LEU A 406 -4.67 -25.62 4.39
CA LEU A 406 -5.08 -24.92 5.58
C LEU A 406 -6.40 -24.15 5.37
N MET A 407 -6.54 -23.48 4.23
CA MET A 407 -7.76 -22.76 3.88
C MET A 407 -8.93 -23.71 3.70
N LEU A 408 -8.81 -24.69 2.80
CA LEU A 408 -9.94 -25.55 2.40
C LEU A 408 -10.37 -26.50 3.51
N LYS A 409 -9.41 -27.06 4.26
CA LYS A 409 -9.71 -28.12 5.25
C LYS A 409 -9.98 -27.60 6.65
N THR A 410 -9.52 -26.36 6.98
CA THR A 410 -9.61 -25.83 8.35
C THR A 410 -10.30 -24.48 8.42
N LEU A 411 -9.74 -23.43 7.78
CA LEU A 411 -10.14 -22.06 8.06
C LEU A 411 -11.48 -21.68 7.39
N ILE A 412 -11.74 -22.10 6.16
CA ILE A 412 -13.02 -21.85 5.49
C ILE A 412 -14.19 -22.53 6.24
N PRO A 413 -14.10 -23.80 6.68
CA PRO A 413 -15.12 -24.40 7.54
C PRO A 413 -15.37 -23.63 8.84
N ILE A 414 -14.30 -23.23 9.54
CA ILE A 414 -14.41 -22.44 10.77
C ILE A 414 -15.15 -21.11 10.51
N ALA A 415 -14.76 -20.38 9.45
CA ALA A 415 -15.39 -19.12 9.11
C ALA A 415 -16.89 -19.29 8.78
N LYS A 416 -17.24 -20.29 7.99
CA LYS A 416 -18.67 -20.60 7.67
C LYS A 416 -19.47 -20.88 8.93
N THR A 417 -18.95 -21.70 9.84
CA THR A 417 -19.61 -22.02 11.11
C THR A 417 -19.78 -20.76 11.98
N GLY A 418 -18.73 -19.91 12.09
CA GLY A 418 -18.81 -18.66 12.83
C GLY A 418 -19.88 -17.71 12.31
N LEU A 419 -19.98 -17.55 10.99
CA LEU A 419 -21.00 -16.73 10.35
C LEU A 419 -22.41 -17.29 10.56
N GLN A 420 -22.59 -18.61 10.45
CA GLN A 420 -23.87 -19.27 10.69
C GLN A 420 -24.34 -19.07 12.14
N ASN A 421 -23.44 -19.27 13.11
CA ASN A 421 -23.74 -19.10 14.53
C ASN A 421 -24.09 -17.64 14.90
N ALA A 422 -23.53 -16.67 14.16
CA ALA A 422 -23.86 -15.25 14.30
C ALA A 422 -25.15 -14.84 13.59
N GLY A 423 -25.88 -15.77 12.98
CA GLY A 423 -27.15 -15.49 12.31
C GLY A 423 -26.99 -14.73 10.98
N ILE A 424 -25.86 -14.86 10.30
CA ILE A 424 -25.67 -14.26 8.98
C ILE A 424 -26.48 -15.02 7.94
N ASN A 425 -27.06 -14.29 7.00
CA ASN A 425 -27.86 -14.85 5.92
C ASN A 425 -27.08 -15.89 5.11
N LYS A 426 -27.75 -17.01 4.80
CA LYS A 426 -27.12 -18.14 4.10
C LYS A 426 -26.63 -17.77 2.70
N ASP A 427 -27.32 -16.86 2.00
CA ASP A 427 -26.92 -16.43 0.66
C ASP A 427 -25.65 -15.59 0.71
N ASP A 428 -25.50 -14.70 1.71
CA ASP A 428 -24.27 -13.94 1.95
C ASP A 428 -23.10 -14.89 2.25
N ILE A 429 -23.31 -15.87 3.13
CA ILE A 429 -22.26 -16.85 3.45
C ILE A 429 -21.85 -17.63 2.20
N ASN A 430 -22.81 -18.12 1.41
CA ASN A 430 -22.52 -18.90 0.20
C ASN A 430 -21.81 -18.04 -0.85
N LEU A 431 -22.25 -16.81 -1.08
CA LEU A 431 -21.67 -15.90 -2.04
C LEU A 431 -20.21 -15.58 -1.70
N TYR A 432 -19.99 -14.96 -0.56
CA TYR A 432 -18.67 -14.43 -0.22
C TYR A 432 -17.65 -15.50 0.15
N MET A 433 -18.06 -16.54 0.87
CA MET A 433 -17.19 -17.67 1.15
C MET A 433 -16.94 -18.55 -0.09
N GLY A 434 -17.87 -18.54 -1.06
CA GLY A 434 -17.68 -19.13 -2.38
C GLY A 434 -16.57 -18.44 -3.17
N ILE A 435 -16.53 -17.09 -3.15
CA ILE A 435 -15.46 -16.29 -3.77
C ILE A 435 -14.08 -16.65 -3.17
N ILE A 436 -13.98 -16.71 -1.84
CA ILE A 436 -12.73 -17.11 -1.17
C ILE A 436 -12.31 -18.52 -1.58
N GLN A 437 -13.24 -19.47 -1.58
CA GLN A 437 -12.97 -20.85 -1.96
C GLN A 437 -12.52 -20.99 -3.42
N SER A 438 -13.14 -20.25 -4.33
CA SER A 438 -12.76 -20.20 -5.74
C SER A 438 -11.36 -19.60 -5.92
N ARG A 439 -11.07 -18.50 -5.23
CA ARG A 439 -9.77 -17.83 -5.28
C ARG A 439 -8.63 -18.69 -4.75
N VAL A 440 -8.87 -19.50 -3.72
CA VAL A 440 -7.88 -20.48 -3.21
C VAL A 440 -7.53 -21.52 -4.27
N LYS A 441 -8.48 -21.89 -5.13
CA LYS A 441 -8.30 -22.91 -6.19
C LYS A 441 -7.84 -22.35 -7.53
N SER A 442 -7.90 -21.03 -7.72
CA SER A 442 -7.56 -20.35 -8.97
C SER A 442 -6.50 -19.26 -8.76
N LEU A 443 -6.81 -18.01 -9.04
CA LEU A 443 -5.89 -16.88 -8.91
C LEU A 443 -6.47 -15.81 -7.98
N ASN A 444 -5.63 -15.29 -7.07
CA ASN A 444 -5.92 -14.05 -6.37
C ASN A 444 -5.45 -12.83 -7.18
N GLY A 445 -5.68 -11.61 -6.65
CA GLY A 445 -5.34 -10.36 -7.34
C GLY A 445 -3.86 -10.27 -7.72
N SER A 446 -2.96 -10.64 -6.82
CA SER A 446 -1.51 -10.61 -7.06
C SER A 446 -1.09 -11.60 -8.15
N GLN A 447 -1.56 -12.83 -8.09
CA GLN A 447 -1.23 -13.86 -9.08
C GLN A 447 -1.78 -13.49 -10.47
N TRP A 448 -3.02 -12.97 -10.52
CA TRP A 448 -3.62 -12.48 -11.75
C TRP A 448 -2.82 -11.31 -12.36
N MET A 449 -2.45 -10.32 -11.53
CA MET A 449 -1.66 -9.17 -11.98
C MET A 449 -0.32 -9.60 -12.58
N ILE A 450 0.43 -10.49 -11.89
CA ILE A 450 1.73 -10.94 -12.36
C ILE A 450 1.63 -11.72 -13.66
N LYS A 451 0.68 -12.66 -13.74
CA LYS A 451 0.45 -13.45 -14.95
C LYS A 451 0.10 -12.56 -16.14
N SER A 452 -0.85 -11.65 -15.95
CA SER A 452 -1.26 -10.69 -16.99
C SER A 452 -0.13 -9.72 -17.38
N TYR A 453 0.64 -9.24 -16.40
CA TYR A 453 1.75 -8.33 -16.65
C TYR A 453 2.86 -9.00 -17.47
N LYS A 454 3.23 -10.25 -17.15
CA LYS A 454 4.23 -11.02 -17.90
C LYS A 454 3.77 -11.27 -19.35
N ASN A 455 2.54 -11.70 -19.54
CA ASN A 455 1.99 -11.90 -20.89
C ASN A 455 2.01 -10.61 -21.72
N LEU A 456 1.63 -9.47 -21.12
CA LEU A 456 1.69 -8.18 -21.83
C LEU A 456 3.13 -7.75 -22.18
N GLN A 457 4.13 -8.16 -21.42
CA GLN A 457 5.53 -7.79 -21.67
C GLN A 457 6.17 -8.55 -22.85
N GLU A 458 5.58 -9.64 -23.31
CA GLU A 458 6.06 -10.36 -24.49
C GLU A 458 6.02 -9.48 -25.75
N GLU A 459 5.01 -8.62 -25.88
CA GLU A 459 4.83 -7.77 -27.05
C GLU A 459 4.97 -6.27 -26.76
N LYS A 460 4.87 -5.84 -25.50
CA LYS A 460 4.75 -4.43 -25.11
C LYS A 460 5.86 -3.99 -24.19
N SER A 461 6.17 -2.70 -24.20
CA SER A 461 7.09 -2.12 -23.24
C SER A 461 6.55 -2.24 -21.80
N ARG A 462 7.44 -2.29 -20.80
CA ARG A 462 7.05 -2.27 -19.37
C ARG A 462 6.10 -1.12 -19.01
N PHE A 463 6.18 -0.03 -19.73
CA PHE A 463 5.30 1.14 -19.54
C PHE A 463 3.89 0.86 -20.02
N GLU A 464 3.75 0.41 -21.27
CA GLU A 464 2.45 0.08 -21.89
C GLU A 464 1.77 -1.08 -21.15
N SER A 465 2.52 -2.10 -20.77
CA SER A 465 1.99 -3.24 -20.02
C SER A 465 1.33 -2.82 -18.72
N ARG A 466 1.95 -1.92 -17.94
CA ARG A 466 1.36 -1.40 -16.70
C ARG A 466 0.13 -0.54 -16.96
N GLN A 467 0.16 0.29 -17.99
CA GLN A 467 -0.98 1.14 -18.36
C GLN A 467 -2.17 0.28 -18.77
N GLN A 468 -1.96 -0.74 -19.62
CA GLN A 468 -3.01 -1.65 -20.05
C GLN A 468 -3.54 -2.52 -18.89
N LEU A 469 -2.65 -3.02 -18.03
CA LEU A 469 -3.04 -3.74 -16.83
C LEU A 469 -3.97 -2.88 -15.96
N THR A 470 -3.59 -1.63 -15.70
CA THR A 470 -4.38 -0.69 -14.90
C THR A 470 -5.72 -0.35 -15.53
N ALA A 471 -5.74 -0.17 -16.87
CA ALA A 471 -6.97 0.08 -17.60
C ALA A 471 -7.95 -1.10 -17.57
N PHE A 472 -7.44 -2.32 -17.67
CA PHE A 472 -8.25 -3.52 -17.53
C PHE A 472 -8.82 -3.64 -16.11
N MET A 473 -8.01 -3.43 -15.09
CA MET A 473 -8.47 -3.43 -13.70
C MET A 473 -9.61 -2.43 -13.50
N HIS A 474 -9.45 -1.18 -13.97
CA HIS A 474 -10.50 -0.16 -13.90
C HIS A 474 -11.79 -0.61 -14.61
N LYS A 475 -11.71 -1.19 -15.81
CA LYS A 475 -12.87 -1.66 -16.54
C LYS A 475 -13.63 -2.75 -15.78
N HIS A 476 -12.92 -3.62 -15.08
CA HIS A 476 -13.50 -4.80 -14.43
C HIS A 476 -13.88 -4.59 -12.97
N GLN A 477 -13.37 -3.56 -12.28
CA GLN A 477 -13.69 -3.31 -10.86
C GLN A 477 -15.18 -3.03 -10.60
N PHE A 478 -15.89 -2.42 -11.57
CA PHE A 478 -17.33 -2.17 -11.51
C PHE A 478 -18.16 -3.31 -12.14
N GLY A 479 -17.51 -4.34 -12.65
CA GLY A 479 -18.15 -5.52 -13.21
C GLY A 479 -18.69 -6.47 -12.13
N HIS A 480 -19.48 -7.45 -12.57
CA HIS A 480 -20.03 -8.46 -11.66
C HIS A 480 -19.06 -9.63 -11.38
N LYS A 481 -17.94 -9.73 -12.12
CA LYS A 481 -16.99 -10.84 -12.01
C LYS A 481 -15.89 -10.49 -11.02
N THR A 482 -15.67 -11.35 -10.04
CA THR A 482 -14.52 -11.33 -9.13
C THR A 482 -13.24 -11.80 -9.82
N VAL A 483 -12.08 -11.50 -9.24
CA VAL A 483 -10.76 -11.70 -9.87
C VAL A 483 -10.46 -13.14 -10.28
N ASP A 484 -10.98 -14.10 -9.54
CA ASP A 484 -10.87 -15.54 -9.83
C ASP A 484 -11.53 -15.94 -11.16
N ASN A 485 -12.44 -15.10 -11.69
CA ASN A 485 -13.13 -15.26 -12.96
C ASN A 485 -12.65 -14.30 -14.06
N TRP A 486 -11.57 -13.54 -13.82
CA TRP A 486 -10.97 -12.68 -14.82
C TRP A 486 -10.07 -13.48 -15.77
N GLU A 487 -10.20 -13.21 -17.06
CA GLU A 487 -9.26 -13.72 -18.05
C GLU A 487 -7.89 -13.08 -17.86
N THR A 488 -6.83 -13.86 -18.06
CA THR A 488 -5.47 -13.30 -18.07
C THR A 488 -5.23 -12.57 -19.39
N LEU A 489 -4.62 -11.39 -19.31
CA LEU A 489 -4.35 -10.58 -20.49
C LEU A 489 -3.27 -11.22 -21.35
N SER A 490 -3.60 -11.58 -22.58
CA SER A 490 -2.64 -11.98 -23.62
C SER A 490 -2.66 -11.04 -24.81
N ASP A 491 -3.82 -10.43 -25.12
CA ASP A 491 -4.05 -9.69 -26.37
C ASP A 491 -4.99 -8.48 -26.22
N TYR A 492 -5.06 -7.88 -25.04
CA TYR A 492 -5.98 -6.77 -24.81
C TYR A 492 -5.48 -5.51 -25.52
N ARG A 493 -6.11 -5.16 -26.63
CA ARG A 493 -5.91 -3.86 -27.31
C ARG A 493 -6.82 -2.83 -26.68
N LEU A 494 -6.24 -1.85 -26.00
CA LEU A 494 -6.96 -0.65 -25.56
C LEU A 494 -7.33 0.20 -26.78
N ASN A 495 -8.51 -0.05 -27.35
CA ASN A 495 -9.08 0.82 -28.39
C ASN A 495 -9.48 2.21 -27.84
N ASP A 496 -9.50 2.38 -26.52
CA ASP A 496 -10.02 3.57 -25.82
C ASP A 496 -8.94 4.57 -25.39
N ILE A 497 -7.65 4.30 -25.57
CA ILE A 497 -6.64 5.34 -25.36
C ILE A 497 -6.67 6.26 -26.59
N LYS A 498 -7.41 7.36 -26.47
CA LYS A 498 -7.55 8.40 -27.51
C LYS A 498 -6.24 9.12 -27.87
N ASN A 499 -5.14 8.86 -27.20
CA ASN A 499 -3.88 9.54 -27.42
C ASN A 499 -3.01 8.78 -28.42
N LYS A 500 -2.60 9.47 -29.50
CA LYS A 500 -1.54 8.99 -30.39
C LYS A 500 -0.31 8.59 -29.57
N PRO A 501 0.33 7.45 -29.88
CA PRO A 501 1.49 7.01 -29.14
C PRO A 501 2.60 8.07 -29.20
N ILE A 502 3.10 8.46 -28.02
CA ILE A 502 4.19 9.42 -27.86
C ILE A 502 5.51 8.68 -27.62
N VAL A 503 6.63 9.37 -27.82
CA VAL A 503 7.99 8.82 -27.66
C VAL A 503 8.18 8.12 -26.31
N LYS A 504 7.66 8.70 -25.22
CA LYS A 504 7.68 8.14 -23.87
C LYS A 504 7.14 6.70 -23.78
N HIS A 505 6.25 6.29 -24.66
CA HIS A 505 5.65 4.96 -24.65
C HIS A 505 6.53 3.89 -25.26
N ARG A 506 7.51 4.27 -26.11
CA ARG A 506 8.39 3.37 -26.85
C ARG A 506 9.88 3.52 -26.53
N MET A 507 10.29 4.59 -25.87
CA MET A 507 11.70 4.83 -25.54
C MET A 507 12.23 3.75 -24.59
N LYS A 508 13.47 3.34 -24.77
CA LYS A 508 14.22 2.51 -23.82
C LYS A 508 14.65 3.37 -22.64
N THR A 509 14.51 2.88 -21.42
CA THR A 509 14.85 3.60 -20.18
C THR A 509 15.96 2.95 -19.36
N ASN A 510 16.32 1.70 -19.66
CA ASN A 510 17.44 1.00 -19.04
C ASN A 510 18.64 1.07 -20.00
N LEU A 511 19.48 2.08 -19.81
CA LEU A 511 20.56 2.41 -20.75
C LEU A 511 21.93 2.12 -20.14
N PHE A 512 22.83 1.64 -20.98
CA PHE A 512 24.26 1.74 -20.71
C PHE A 512 24.72 3.12 -21.16
N MET A 513 25.47 3.81 -20.34
CA MET A 513 26.04 5.14 -20.59
C MET A 513 27.51 5.09 -20.27
N VAL A 514 28.27 5.97 -20.89
CA VAL A 514 29.72 6.13 -20.65
C VAL A 514 30.06 7.58 -20.32
N TYR A 515 31.17 7.79 -19.63
CA TYR A 515 31.65 9.12 -19.30
C TYR A 515 32.59 9.64 -20.41
N GLU A 516 32.68 10.95 -20.53
CA GLU A 516 33.62 11.60 -21.45
C GLU A 516 35.07 11.11 -21.27
N SER A 517 35.44 10.77 -20.04
CA SER A 517 36.79 10.31 -19.65
C SER A 517 37.01 8.81 -19.83
N ASP A 518 36.01 8.04 -20.20
CA ASP A 518 36.16 6.59 -20.39
C ASP A 518 37.02 6.30 -21.62
N SER A 519 37.74 5.16 -21.63
CA SER A 519 38.54 4.73 -22.77
C SER A 519 37.67 4.17 -23.90
N LEU A 520 38.09 4.38 -25.15
CA LEU A 520 37.42 3.78 -26.31
C LEU A 520 37.44 2.25 -26.29
N GLU A 521 38.42 1.66 -25.64
CA GLU A 521 38.48 0.22 -25.41
C GLU A 521 37.30 -0.26 -24.59
N LEU A 522 37.01 0.39 -23.46
CA LEU A 522 35.86 0.07 -22.62
C LEU A 522 34.56 0.19 -23.42
N VAL A 523 34.41 1.26 -24.19
CA VAL A 523 33.22 1.49 -25.05
C VAL A 523 33.03 0.35 -26.04
N SER A 524 34.11 -0.06 -26.75
CA SER A 524 34.03 -1.14 -27.73
C SER A 524 33.62 -2.47 -27.09
N HIS A 525 34.11 -2.75 -25.88
CA HIS A 525 33.76 -3.95 -25.14
C HIS A 525 32.31 -3.92 -24.61
N ILE A 526 31.84 -2.79 -24.08
CA ILE A 526 30.46 -2.62 -23.67
C ILE A 526 29.54 -2.86 -24.87
N MET A 527 29.82 -2.26 -26.03
CA MET A 527 29.03 -2.44 -27.25
C MET A 527 28.99 -3.90 -27.69
N LYS A 528 30.12 -4.61 -27.66
CA LYS A 528 30.21 -6.05 -27.97
C LYS A 528 29.44 -6.91 -26.95
N TRP A 529 29.72 -6.75 -25.66
CA TRP A 529 29.12 -7.56 -24.59
C TRP A 529 27.62 -7.41 -24.49
N LYS A 530 27.09 -6.22 -24.82
CA LYS A 530 25.66 -5.92 -24.73
C LYS A 530 24.94 -5.92 -26.08
N SER A 531 25.67 -6.18 -27.19
CA SER A 531 25.14 -6.17 -28.55
C SER A 531 24.40 -4.85 -28.88
N ILE A 532 24.99 -3.71 -28.49
CA ILE A 532 24.45 -2.37 -28.72
C ILE A 532 25.40 -1.55 -29.59
N HIS A 533 24.83 -0.66 -30.40
CA HIS A 533 25.60 0.11 -31.39
C HIS A 533 25.66 1.61 -31.06
N HIS A 534 24.98 2.07 -30.02
CA HIS A 534 24.92 3.48 -29.63
C HIS A 534 25.02 3.57 -28.10
N LEU A 535 25.91 4.44 -27.62
CA LEU A 535 26.08 4.74 -26.18
C LEU A 535 26.01 6.24 -25.97
N PRO A 536 25.13 6.70 -25.06
CA PRO A 536 25.14 8.07 -24.62
C PRO A 536 26.35 8.37 -23.80
N VAL A 537 26.89 9.56 -24.00
CA VAL A 537 27.99 10.10 -23.23
C VAL A 537 27.51 11.16 -22.28
N ILE A 538 27.88 11.03 -21.01
CA ILE A 538 27.51 11.96 -19.96
C ILE A 538 28.72 12.56 -19.28
N ASN A 539 28.57 13.78 -18.77
CA ASN A 539 29.60 14.41 -17.93
C ASN A 539 29.40 14.00 -16.44
N ASN A 540 30.32 14.47 -15.58
CA ASN A 540 30.26 14.24 -14.12
C ASN A 540 28.98 14.77 -13.45
N LYS A 541 28.27 15.71 -14.09
CA LYS A 541 26.96 16.21 -13.63
C LYS A 541 25.79 15.35 -14.12
N LYS A 542 26.08 14.22 -14.82
CA LYS A 542 25.10 13.33 -15.47
C LYS A 542 24.25 14.03 -16.55
N GLU A 543 24.83 15.00 -17.22
CA GLU A 543 24.21 15.66 -18.38
C GLU A 543 24.71 15.00 -19.65
N LEU A 544 23.81 14.82 -20.63
CA LEU A 544 24.15 14.28 -21.94
C LEU A 544 25.04 15.28 -22.68
N THR A 545 26.26 14.89 -23.02
CA THR A 545 27.21 15.73 -23.72
C THR A 545 27.55 15.19 -25.10
N GLY A 546 27.29 13.93 -25.37
CA GLY A 546 27.60 13.31 -26.64
C GLY A 546 26.86 11.98 -26.87
N LEU A 547 27.06 11.46 -28.06
CA LEU A 547 26.69 10.11 -28.48
C LEU A 547 27.90 9.47 -29.16
N ILE A 548 28.22 8.23 -28.79
CA ILE A 548 29.22 7.44 -29.50
C ILE A 548 28.58 6.21 -30.12
N THR A 549 28.90 5.96 -31.39
CA THR A 549 28.33 4.84 -32.15
C THR A 549 29.40 3.83 -32.53
N TRP A 550 28.95 2.61 -32.85
CA TRP A 550 29.87 1.60 -33.40
C TRP A 550 30.55 2.06 -34.69
N THR A 551 29.86 2.85 -35.50
CA THR A 551 30.40 3.43 -36.72
C THR A 551 31.54 4.43 -36.45
N ASP A 552 31.44 5.20 -35.37
CA ASP A 552 32.50 6.14 -34.97
C ASP A 552 33.76 5.36 -34.56
N LEU A 553 33.61 4.24 -33.85
CA LEU A 553 34.73 3.36 -33.51
C LEU A 553 35.42 2.73 -34.74
N ILE A 554 34.62 2.29 -35.74
CA ILE A 554 35.17 1.71 -36.98
C ILE A 554 35.95 2.75 -37.78
N LYS A 555 35.46 3.99 -37.86
CA LYS A 555 36.15 5.08 -38.60
C LYS A 555 37.51 5.43 -38.03
N LEU A 556 37.76 5.21 -36.75
CA LEU A 556 39.05 5.47 -36.10
C LEU A 556 40.14 4.42 -36.43
N GLY A 557 39.79 3.34 -37.13
CA GLY A 557 40.73 2.32 -37.60
C GLY A 557 41.37 1.53 -36.44
N ASN A 558 42.69 1.51 -36.37
CA ASN A 558 43.41 0.92 -35.24
C ASN A 558 43.14 1.78 -34.00
N LEU A 559 42.21 1.28 -33.14
CA LEU A 559 41.86 1.91 -31.87
C LEU A 559 43.13 2.09 -31.02
N ASP A 560 43.70 3.29 -31.02
CA ASP A 560 44.67 3.64 -30.01
C ASP A 560 43.93 3.72 -28.69
N LEU A 561 44.19 2.75 -27.82
CA LEU A 561 43.55 2.55 -26.53
C LEU A 561 43.71 3.76 -25.59
N ARG A 562 44.54 4.73 -25.97
CA ARG A 562 44.82 5.96 -25.23
C ARG A 562 43.78 7.06 -25.45
N PHE A 563 42.93 6.97 -26.50
CA PHE A 563 41.89 7.97 -26.74
C PHE A 563 40.70 7.79 -25.78
N THR A 564 40.17 8.93 -25.34
CA THR A 564 38.95 9.02 -24.51
C THR A 564 37.69 9.13 -25.37
N VAL A 565 36.56 8.83 -24.77
CA VAL A 565 35.24 8.98 -25.42
C VAL A 565 35.03 10.40 -25.92
N LYS A 566 35.50 11.42 -25.18
CA LYS A 566 35.38 12.84 -25.53
C LYS A 566 35.99 13.18 -26.90
N GLU A 567 37.03 12.49 -27.27
CA GLU A 567 37.78 12.75 -28.55
C GLU A 567 37.08 12.11 -29.75
N ALA A 568 36.21 11.14 -29.54
CA ALA A 568 35.55 10.36 -30.59
C ALA A 568 34.03 10.55 -30.67
N MET A 569 33.40 11.10 -29.63
CA MET A 569 31.97 11.25 -29.55
C MET A 569 31.44 12.35 -30.48
N GLN A 570 30.21 12.16 -30.93
CA GLN A 570 29.43 13.21 -31.63
C GLN A 570 28.83 14.13 -30.57
N THR A 571 29.04 15.45 -30.71
CA THR A 571 28.56 16.48 -29.78
C THR A 571 27.34 17.23 -30.30
N GLU A 572 27.16 17.29 -31.61
CA GLU A 572 25.94 17.86 -32.23
C GLU A 572 24.83 16.82 -32.25
N LEU A 573 24.01 16.81 -31.21
CA LEU A 573 23.00 15.81 -31.02
C LEU A 573 21.64 16.26 -31.49
N ILE A 574 21.04 15.47 -32.36
CA ILE A 574 19.62 15.58 -32.67
C ILE A 574 18.86 14.86 -31.57
N THR A 575 18.00 15.57 -30.85
CA THR A 575 17.28 15.05 -29.69
C THR A 575 15.77 15.25 -29.85
N ILE A 576 14.97 14.48 -29.10
CA ILE A 576 13.52 14.65 -29.07
C ILE A 576 13.00 14.69 -27.63
N SER A 577 11.91 15.41 -27.39
CA SER A 577 11.20 15.36 -26.10
C SER A 577 10.33 14.11 -26.03
N GLN A 578 10.29 13.48 -24.85
CA GLN A 578 9.45 12.31 -24.56
C GLN A 578 7.96 12.52 -24.81
N GLU A 579 7.47 13.76 -24.82
CA GLU A 579 6.06 14.11 -25.01
C GLU A 579 5.69 14.27 -26.51
N LYS A 580 6.64 14.17 -27.43
CA LYS A 580 6.38 14.23 -28.87
C LYS A 580 5.79 12.93 -29.40
N SER A 581 5.03 13.00 -30.51
CA SER A 581 4.46 11.81 -31.14
C SER A 581 5.54 10.90 -31.73
N LEU A 582 5.26 9.60 -31.83
CA LEU A 582 6.14 8.65 -32.51
C LEU A 582 6.31 8.97 -34.00
N ASP A 583 5.27 9.53 -34.62
CA ASP A 583 5.35 9.96 -36.04
C ASP A 583 6.40 11.06 -36.20
N LYS A 584 6.45 12.03 -35.28
CA LYS A 584 7.49 13.06 -35.28
C LYS A 584 8.88 12.51 -35.04
N ALA A 585 9.02 11.50 -34.17
CA ALA A 585 10.30 10.82 -33.97
C ALA A 585 10.76 10.11 -35.25
N LYS A 586 9.87 9.37 -35.92
CA LYS A 586 10.16 8.71 -37.20
C LYS A 586 10.55 9.72 -38.27
N GLN A 587 9.81 10.83 -38.39
CA GLN A 587 10.12 11.89 -39.33
C GLN A 587 11.54 12.43 -39.14
N ILE A 588 11.92 12.78 -37.88
CA ILE A 588 13.26 13.29 -37.57
C ILE A 588 14.33 12.24 -37.93
N MET A 589 14.10 10.97 -37.59
CA MET A 589 15.06 9.89 -37.89
C MET A 589 15.24 9.71 -39.43
N GLN A 590 14.18 9.85 -40.21
CA GLN A 590 14.23 9.77 -41.66
C GLN A 590 14.92 11.00 -42.28
N GLU A 591 14.55 12.21 -41.85
CA GLU A 591 15.11 13.48 -42.33
C GLU A 591 16.64 13.54 -42.12
N HIS A 592 17.12 13.01 -40.97
CA HIS A 592 18.53 13.03 -40.63
C HIS A 592 19.25 11.71 -40.89
N GLN A 593 18.60 10.72 -41.45
CA GLN A 593 19.14 9.38 -41.75
C GLN A 593 19.81 8.71 -40.51
N ILE A 594 19.20 8.88 -39.33
CA ILE A 594 19.69 8.32 -38.08
C ILE A 594 18.82 7.16 -37.59
N ASN A 595 19.45 6.14 -37.01
CA ASN A 595 18.78 4.95 -36.48
C ASN A 595 18.57 5.02 -34.95
N CYS A 596 19.04 6.07 -34.31
CA CYS A 596 18.92 6.29 -32.87
C CYS A 596 18.65 7.78 -32.62
N LEU A 597 17.72 8.07 -31.73
CA LEU A 597 17.32 9.44 -31.40
C LEU A 597 17.29 9.60 -29.87
N PRO A 598 18.26 10.31 -29.29
CA PRO A 598 18.26 10.57 -27.85
C PRO A 598 17.02 11.32 -27.38
N VAL A 599 16.39 10.82 -26.33
CA VAL A 599 15.18 11.42 -25.76
C VAL A 599 15.56 12.22 -24.51
N VAL A 600 15.25 13.52 -24.50
CA VAL A 600 15.58 14.43 -23.41
C VAL A 600 14.34 15.02 -22.75
N HIS A 601 14.39 15.28 -21.46
CA HIS A 601 13.30 15.88 -20.72
C HIS A 601 13.53 17.38 -20.56
N LYS A 602 12.69 18.21 -21.21
CA LYS A 602 12.73 19.69 -21.21
C LYS A 602 14.14 20.30 -21.19
N LYS A 603 14.44 21.31 -21.96
CA LYS A 603 15.69 22.06 -22.19
C LYS A 603 16.73 22.21 -21.04
N THR A 604 16.52 21.60 -19.92
CA THR A 604 17.51 21.38 -18.86
C THR A 604 17.87 19.90 -18.84
N PHE A 605 19.08 19.60 -19.23
CA PHE A 605 19.69 18.27 -19.36
C PHE A 605 19.79 17.50 -18.02
N ARG A 606 18.67 17.27 -17.33
CA ARG A 606 18.62 16.41 -16.15
C ARG A 606 17.73 15.21 -16.43
N ASN A 607 18.30 14.11 -16.83
CA ASN A 607 17.75 12.80 -17.17
C ASN A 607 17.56 12.57 -18.68
N THR A 608 18.53 11.89 -19.25
CA THR A 608 18.52 11.42 -20.63
C THR A 608 17.83 10.06 -20.69
N TYR A 609 16.87 9.93 -21.62
CA TYR A 609 16.17 8.67 -21.93
C TYR A 609 16.36 8.37 -23.43
N TYR A 610 16.56 7.12 -23.81
CA TYR A 610 16.66 6.65 -25.19
C TYR A 610 15.49 5.81 -25.60
#